data_3b5923f79f491e4c3833da38dec134a0
#
_entry.id   3b5923f79f491e4c3833da38dec134a0
#
_cell.length_a   1.000
_cell.length_b   1.000
_cell.length_c   1.000
_cell.angle_alpha   90.00
_cell.angle_beta   90.00
_cell.angle_gamma   90.00
#
_symmetry.space_group_name_H-M   'P 1'
#
loop_
_entity.id
_entity.type
_entity.pdbx_description
1 polymer ?
#
loop_
_entity_poly.entity_id
_entity_poly.type
_entity_poly.pdbx_seq_one_letter_code
_entity_poly.pdbx_strand_id
1 'polypeptide(L)'
;MGDFNEILFLDEKLGWLDRPKRKMQSFKDALDYCRMKDLGFNGYPFTWCNRRSSDQNTWIRLDRDVATIDWILRFPTTRIHHLDAFHYDHKPLSFCPDSEYKRFYRRGKPFPFEAMWLKDLSSESVIKDAWGEQAVSKLVWGF
;
A
#
# COMPACT_ATOMS: atom_id res chain seq x y z
N MET A 1 8.74 3.63 3.22
CA MET A 1 7.28 3.43 3.11
C MET A 1 6.67 3.33 4.49
N GLY A 2 5.55 4.02 4.75
CA GLY A 2 4.83 3.91 6.03
C GLY A 2 3.69 4.89 6.14
N ASP A 3 2.90 4.70 7.21
CA ASP A 3 1.93 5.65 7.70
C ASP A 3 2.64 6.70 8.57
N PHE A 4 2.68 7.93 8.09
CA PHE A 4 3.29 9.04 8.81
C PHE A 4 2.30 9.81 9.69
N ASN A 5 1.01 9.47 9.62
CA ASN A 5 -0.07 10.14 10.35
C ASN A 5 -0.13 11.66 10.13
N GLU A 6 0.53 12.18 9.09
CA GLU A 6 0.56 13.60 8.78
C GLU A 6 0.59 13.86 7.27
N ILE A 7 0.15 15.05 6.86
CA ILE A 7 0.12 15.51 5.47
C ILE A 7 1.19 16.57 5.22
N LEU A 8 1.63 16.68 3.97
CA LEU A 8 2.55 17.73 3.53
C LEU A 8 1.82 18.96 3.02
N PHE A 9 0.67 18.78 2.38
CA PHE A 9 -0.11 19.82 1.74
C PHE A 9 -1.59 19.71 2.09
N LEU A 10 -2.33 20.82 2.04
CA LEU A 10 -3.75 20.83 2.39
C LEU A 10 -4.62 20.03 1.42
N ASP A 11 -4.23 19.93 0.17
CA ASP A 11 -4.89 19.15 -0.87
C ASP A 11 -4.77 17.62 -0.68
N GLU A 12 -3.89 17.20 0.22
CA GLU A 12 -3.79 15.79 0.64
C GLU A 12 -4.90 15.39 1.64
N LYS A 13 -5.85 16.27 1.91
CA LYS A 13 -6.99 16.03 2.79
C LYS A 13 -8.28 16.58 2.18
N LEU A 14 -9.32 15.76 2.22
CA LEU A 14 -10.69 16.13 1.93
C LEU A 14 -11.58 15.84 3.14
N GLY A 15 -12.43 16.81 3.56
CA GLY A 15 -13.38 16.66 4.65
C GLY A 15 -13.32 17.78 5.69
N TRP A 16 -14.15 17.65 6.74
CA TRP A 16 -14.63 18.71 7.61
C TRP A 16 -13.55 19.55 8.33
N LEU A 17 -12.52 18.95 8.93
CA LEU A 17 -11.59 19.69 9.79
C LEU A 17 -10.24 19.91 9.09
N ASP A 18 -9.77 21.14 9.07
CA ASP A 18 -8.43 21.46 8.58
C ASP A 18 -7.33 20.85 9.47
N ARG A 19 -6.24 20.44 8.85
CA ARG A 19 -5.04 20.04 9.60
C ARG A 19 -4.32 21.29 10.11
N PRO A 20 -3.82 21.28 11.36
CA PRO A 20 -3.04 22.39 11.88
C PRO A 20 -1.77 22.60 11.06
N LYS A 21 -1.59 23.80 10.50
CA LYS A 21 -0.42 24.16 9.68
C LYS A 21 0.91 23.86 10.37
N ARG A 22 0.96 24.03 11.71
CA ARG A 22 2.16 23.72 12.51
C ARG A 22 2.59 22.25 12.38
N LYS A 23 1.64 21.31 12.40
CA LYS A 23 1.95 19.88 12.29
C LYS A 23 2.51 19.54 10.91
N MET A 24 1.88 20.05 9.86
CA MET A 24 2.37 19.91 8.48
C MET A 24 3.78 20.48 8.33
N GLN A 25 4.04 21.67 8.92
CA GLN A 25 5.37 22.28 8.86
C GLN A 25 6.40 21.41 9.60
N SER A 26 6.09 20.94 10.82
CA SER A 26 6.99 20.06 11.57
C SER A 26 7.30 18.76 10.80
N PHE A 27 6.34 18.23 10.05
CA PHE A 27 6.57 17.06 9.23
C PHE A 27 7.49 17.36 8.03
N LYS A 28 7.29 18.50 7.36
CA LYS A 28 8.20 18.98 6.30
C LYS A 28 9.63 19.14 6.82
N ASP A 29 9.76 19.82 7.97
CA ASP A 29 11.05 20.06 8.60
C ASP A 29 11.77 18.74 8.96
N ALA A 30 11.01 17.74 9.42
CA ALA A 30 11.55 16.41 9.71
C ALA A 30 12.07 15.70 8.43
N LEU A 31 11.31 15.75 7.34
CA LEU A 31 11.74 15.18 6.07
C LEU A 31 12.98 15.90 5.53
N ASP A 32 13.01 17.23 5.60
CA ASP A 32 14.15 18.02 5.15
C ASP A 32 15.40 17.76 6.02
N TYR A 33 15.24 17.66 7.34
CA TYR A 33 16.32 17.27 8.25
C TYR A 33 16.92 15.90 7.90
N CYS A 34 16.06 14.92 7.57
CA CYS A 34 16.47 13.60 7.14
C CYS A 34 16.92 13.55 5.66
N ARG A 35 16.87 14.66 4.94
CA ARG A 35 17.14 14.75 3.49
C ARG A 35 16.29 13.78 2.66
N MET A 36 15.07 13.57 3.10
CA MET A 36 14.10 12.69 2.43
C MET A 36 13.13 13.52 1.58
N LYS A 37 12.74 12.95 0.45
CA LYS A 37 11.72 13.50 -0.46
C LYS A 37 10.61 12.48 -0.65
N ASP A 38 9.38 12.97 -0.75
CA ASP A 38 8.23 12.17 -1.16
C ASP A 38 8.43 11.70 -2.61
N LEU A 39 8.22 10.41 -2.86
CA LEU A 39 8.35 9.81 -4.19
C LEU A 39 7.13 10.05 -5.09
N GLY A 40 6.10 10.73 -4.56
CA GLY A 40 4.83 10.87 -5.26
C GLY A 40 4.07 9.55 -5.33
N PHE A 41 3.02 9.53 -6.16
CA PHE A 41 2.17 8.35 -6.31
C PHE A 41 1.43 8.37 -7.64
N ASN A 42 0.90 7.20 -8.00
CA ASN A 42 -0.08 7.01 -9.07
C ASN A 42 -1.35 6.39 -8.46
N GLY A 43 -2.53 6.79 -8.98
CA GLY A 43 -3.80 6.27 -8.51
C GLY A 43 -4.59 7.26 -7.66
N TYR A 44 -5.44 6.75 -6.77
CA TYR A 44 -6.30 7.58 -5.94
C TYR A 44 -5.50 8.40 -4.92
N PRO A 45 -5.77 9.71 -4.74
CA PRO A 45 -4.90 10.59 -3.97
C PRO A 45 -4.87 10.31 -2.46
N PHE A 46 -5.90 9.70 -1.90
CA PHE A 46 -6.01 9.47 -0.46
C PHE A 46 -5.75 8.01 -0.12
N THR A 47 -5.01 7.79 0.96
CA THR A 47 -4.67 6.44 1.43
C THR A 47 -5.48 6.01 2.64
N TRP A 48 -6.16 6.93 3.32
CA TRP A 48 -6.98 6.66 4.49
C TRP A 48 -8.36 7.32 4.42
N CYS A 49 -9.35 6.68 5.05
CA CYS A 49 -10.71 7.20 5.16
C CYS A 49 -11.33 6.80 6.50
N ASN A 50 -11.98 7.75 7.18
CA ASN A 50 -12.66 7.49 8.46
C ASN A 50 -13.98 6.72 8.33
N ARG A 51 -14.45 6.44 7.12
CA ARG A 51 -15.68 5.69 6.78
C ARG A 51 -16.96 6.18 7.47
N ARG A 52 -17.01 7.44 7.86
CA ARG A 52 -18.25 8.03 8.39
C ARG A 52 -19.20 8.38 7.27
N SER A 53 -20.51 8.37 7.54
CA SER A 53 -21.53 8.73 6.56
C SER A 53 -21.53 10.24 6.25
N SER A 54 -21.80 10.55 4.98
CA SER A 54 -22.03 11.91 4.44
C SER A 54 -20.99 12.97 4.82
N ASP A 55 -21.41 14.06 5.45
CA ASP A 55 -20.64 15.28 5.64
C ASP A 55 -19.44 15.16 6.61
N GLN A 56 -19.41 14.08 7.41
CA GLN A 56 -18.31 13.80 8.34
C GLN A 56 -17.23 12.89 7.75
N ASN A 57 -17.39 12.47 6.50
CA ASN A 57 -16.38 11.65 5.85
C ASN A 57 -15.12 12.45 5.61
N THR A 58 -13.98 11.84 5.91
CA THR A 58 -12.68 12.46 5.78
C THR A 58 -11.74 11.50 5.08
N TRP A 59 -11.11 11.98 4.03
CA TRP A 59 -10.12 11.27 3.23
C TRP A 59 -8.77 11.97 3.39
N ILE A 60 -7.71 11.21 3.65
CA ILE A 60 -6.38 11.76 3.91
C ILE A 60 -5.32 10.89 3.26
N ARG A 61 -4.25 11.51 2.75
CA ARG A 61 -3.03 10.81 2.35
C ARG A 61 -2.08 10.72 3.53
N LEU A 62 -2.16 9.67 4.31
CA LEU A 62 -1.31 9.43 5.49
C LEU A 62 -0.11 8.54 5.17
N ASP A 63 -0.32 7.60 4.25
CA ASP A 63 0.70 6.65 3.84
C ASP A 63 1.48 7.18 2.64
N ARG A 64 2.80 7.07 2.70
CA ARG A 64 3.69 7.51 1.62
C ARG A 64 5.02 6.79 1.61
N ASP A 65 5.70 6.87 0.48
CA ASP A 65 7.07 6.46 0.30
C ASP A 65 7.98 7.68 0.22
N VAL A 66 9.04 7.66 1.02
CA VAL A 66 10.05 8.72 1.01
C VAL A 66 11.43 8.12 0.81
N ALA A 67 12.32 8.84 0.14
CA ALA A 67 13.67 8.40 -0.10
C ALA A 67 14.65 9.60 -0.11
N THR A 68 15.92 9.30 0.08
CA THR A 68 16.99 10.30 -0.11
C THR A 68 17.18 10.65 -1.58
N ILE A 69 17.77 11.82 -1.87
CA ILE A 69 18.05 12.23 -3.24
C ILE A 69 18.97 11.23 -3.94
N ASP A 70 19.99 10.71 -3.26
CA ASP A 70 20.92 9.73 -3.83
C ASP A 70 20.19 8.45 -4.26
N TRP A 71 19.21 8.02 -3.45
CA TRP A 71 18.39 6.87 -3.78
C TRP A 71 17.50 7.15 -5.01
N ILE A 72 16.86 8.32 -5.06
CA ILE A 72 16.01 8.74 -6.20
C ILE A 72 16.82 8.78 -7.50
N LEU A 73 18.05 9.32 -7.45
CA LEU A 73 18.94 9.37 -8.60
C LEU A 73 19.38 7.98 -9.07
N ARG A 74 19.54 7.04 -8.14
CA ARG A 74 19.91 5.65 -8.46
C ARG A 74 18.73 4.85 -9.05
N PHE A 75 17.49 5.17 -8.67
CA PHE A 75 16.28 4.47 -9.11
C PHE A 75 15.23 5.45 -9.67
N PRO A 76 15.54 6.15 -10.79
CA PRO A 76 14.70 7.23 -11.31
C PRO A 76 13.36 6.73 -11.88
N THR A 77 13.27 5.44 -12.16
CA THR A 77 12.07 4.81 -12.73
C THR A 77 11.08 4.31 -11.70
N THR A 78 11.41 4.47 -10.40
CA THR A 78 10.52 4.07 -9.31
C THR A 78 9.13 4.67 -9.45
N ARG A 79 8.12 3.84 -9.18
CA ARG A 79 6.70 4.23 -9.15
C ARG A 79 6.04 3.69 -7.91
N ILE A 80 5.24 4.55 -7.29
CA ILE A 80 4.38 4.18 -6.17
C ILE A 80 2.94 4.17 -6.67
N HIS A 81 2.19 3.14 -6.35
CA HIS A 81 0.78 3.02 -6.70
C HIS A 81 -0.07 2.87 -5.45
N HIS A 82 -1.09 3.70 -5.31
CA HIS A 82 -2.14 3.49 -4.33
C HIS A 82 -3.10 2.44 -4.87
N LEU A 83 -3.20 1.32 -4.19
CA LEU A 83 -4.08 0.22 -4.58
C LEU A 83 -5.45 0.37 -3.93
N ASP A 84 -6.48 -0.20 -4.56
CA ASP A 84 -7.81 -0.22 -3.97
C ASP A 84 -7.92 -1.30 -2.89
N ALA A 85 -8.54 -0.93 -1.76
CA ALA A 85 -8.86 -1.85 -0.68
C ALA A 85 -10.29 -1.55 -0.18
N PHE A 86 -11.19 -2.50 -0.39
CA PHE A 86 -12.61 -2.28 -0.09
C PHE A 86 -12.97 -2.45 1.40
N HIS A 87 -12.18 -3.20 2.16
CA HIS A 87 -12.51 -3.59 3.54
C HIS A 87 -11.64 -2.93 4.61
N TYR A 88 -10.59 -2.21 4.22
CA TYR A 88 -9.65 -1.56 5.14
C TYR A 88 -9.80 -0.05 5.09
N ASP A 89 -9.55 0.62 6.20
CA ASP A 89 -9.52 2.08 6.30
C ASP A 89 -8.27 2.69 5.67
N HIS A 90 -7.16 1.94 5.60
CA HIS A 90 -5.98 2.27 4.83
C HIS A 90 -5.94 1.53 3.49
N LYS A 91 -5.43 2.20 2.46
CA LYS A 91 -5.14 1.62 1.14
C LYS A 91 -3.71 1.11 1.10
N PRO A 92 -3.47 -0.09 0.55
CA PRO A 92 -2.12 -0.59 0.36
C PRO A 92 -1.35 0.25 -0.66
N LEU A 93 -0.05 0.41 -0.41
CA LEU A 93 0.88 0.99 -1.37
C LEU A 93 1.63 -0.13 -2.10
N SER A 94 1.78 0.01 -3.41
CA SER A 94 2.64 -0.86 -4.21
C SER A 94 3.87 -0.09 -4.63
N PHE A 95 5.01 -0.61 -4.28
CA PHE A 95 6.32 -0.05 -4.60
C PHE A 95 6.94 -0.80 -5.79
N CYS A 96 7.23 -0.07 -6.88
CA CYS A 96 7.83 -0.60 -8.09
C CYS A 96 9.15 0.15 -8.35
N PRO A 97 10.31 -0.42 -8.00
CA PRO A 97 11.60 0.25 -8.12
C PRO A 97 12.07 0.40 -9.57
N ASP A 98 11.58 -0.44 -10.48
CA ASP A 98 11.92 -0.42 -11.89
C ASP A 98 10.68 -0.30 -12.77
N SER A 99 10.74 0.58 -13.80
CA SER A 99 9.64 0.79 -14.75
C SER A 99 9.48 -0.35 -15.76
N GLU A 100 10.44 -1.26 -15.85
CA GLU A 100 10.30 -2.48 -16.65
C GLU A 100 9.40 -3.54 -15.98
N TYR A 101 8.59 -3.13 -15.01
CA TYR A 101 7.54 -4.00 -14.46
C TYR A 101 6.52 -4.31 -15.55
N LYS A 102 6.91 -5.21 -16.45
CA LYS A 102 6.01 -5.89 -17.38
C LYS A 102 4.92 -6.52 -16.55
N ARG A 103 3.73 -5.93 -16.61
CA ARG A 103 2.42 -6.46 -16.22
C ARG A 103 2.42 -7.94 -15.78
N PHE A 104 2.92 -8.24 -14.60
CA PHE A 104 2.74 -9.55 -13.97
C PHE A 104 1.32 -9.75 -13.43
N TYR A 105 0.41 -8.80 -13.66
CA TYR A 105 -0.98 -8.87 -13.23
C TYR A 105 -1.91 -9.55 -14.26
N ARG A 106 -1.51 -10.76 -14.69
CA ARG A 106 -2.45 -11.76 -15.22
C ARG A 106 -2.34 -13.09 -14.46
N ARG A 107 -1.97 -13.08 -13.22
CA ARG A 107 -2.32 -14.18 -12.33
C ARG A 107 -3.73 -13.91 -11.84
N GLY A 108 -4.64 -14.84 -12.07
CA GLY A 108 -6.02 -14.75 -11.60
C GLY A 108 -6.04 -14.31 -10.13
N LYS A 109 -7.11 -13.62 -9.73
CA LYS A 109 -7.27 -13.18 -8.34
C LYS A 109 -6.85 -14.32 -7.43
N PRO A 110 -5.96 -14.09 -6.44
CA PRO A 110 -5.66 -15.12 -5.48
C PRO A 110 -6.98 -15.61 -4.88
N PHE A 111 -7.17 -16.90 -4.89
CA PHE A 111 -8.38 -17.50 -4.33
C PHE A 111 -8.34 -17.25 -2.82
N PRO A 112 -9.26 -16.47 -2.22
CA PRO A 112 -9.22 -16.18 -0.81
C PRO A 112 -9.49 -17.44 -0.02
N PHE A 113 -8.70 -17.69 1.02
CA PHE A 113 -8.98 -18.76 1.96
C PHE A 113 -10.19 -18.37 2.83
N GLU A 114 -11.20 -19.22 2.84
CA GLU A 114 -12.40 -19.04 3.67
C GLU A 114 -12.34 -19.98 4.88
N ALA A 115 -12.43 -19.41 6.09
CA ALA A 115 -12.35 -20.19 7.34
C ALA A 115 -13.42 -21.29 7.44
N MET A 116 -14.55 -21.15 6.73
CA MET A 116 -15.57 -22.18 6.66
C MET A 116 -15.09 -23.49 6.04
N TRP A 117 -14.07 -23.47 5.19
CA TRP A 117 -13.51 -24.68 4.57
C TRP A 117 -12.82 -25.60 5.58
N LEU A 118 -12.37 -25.07 6.73
CA LEU A 118 -11.84 -25.89 7.81
C LEU A 118 -12.89 -26.85 8.42
N LYS A 119 -14.18 -26.57 8.19
CA LYS A 119 -15.28 -27.41 8.67
C LYS A 119 -15.67 -28.53 7.69
N ASP A 120 -15.18 -28.45 6.45
CA ASP A 120 -15.43 -29.44 5.42
C ASP A 120 -14.33 -30.52 5.46
N LEU A 121 -14.74 -31.75 5.78
CA LEU A 121 -13.83 -32.89 5.91
C LEU A 121 -13.11 -33.25 4.59
N SER A 122 -13.65 -32.82 3.44
CA SER A 122 -13.03 -33.06 2.13
C SER A 122 -11.93 -32.05 1.79
N SER A 123 -11.88 -30.90 2.44
CA SER A 123 -10.96 -29.82 2.11
C SER A 123 -9.50 -30.22 2.30
N GLU A 124 -9.19 -31.06 3.31
CA GLU A 124 -7.82 -31.54 3.55
C GLU A 124 -7.33 -32.44 2.42
N SER A 125 -8.19 -33.32 1.89
CA SER A 125 -7.81 -34.18 0.76
C SER A 125 -7.59 -33.36 -0.51
N VAL A 126 -8.45 -32.40 -0.80
CA VAL A 126 -8.32 -31.51 -1.96
C VAL A 126 -7.02 -30.70 -1.89
N ILE A 127 -6.67 -30.20 -0.71
CA ILE A 127 -5.40 -29.48 -0.51
C ILE A 127 -4.21 -30.41 -0.70
N LYS A 128 -4.24 -31.60 -0.12
CA LYS A 128 -3.15 -32.60 -0.29
C LYS A 128 -2.97 -33.00 -1.74
N ASP A 129 -4.05 -33.23 -2.48
CA ASP A 129 -4.03 -33.61 -3.89
C ASP A 129 -3.49 -32.44 -4.77
N ALA A 130 -3.90 -31.20 -4.47
CA ALA A 130 -3.45 -30.03 -5.21
C ALA A 130 -2.00 -29.64 -4.90
N TRP A 131 -1.53 -29.91 -3.69
CA TRP A 131 -0.19 -29.54 -3.21
C TRP A 131 0.78 -30.72 -3.13
N GLY A 132 0.48 -31.85 -3.73
CA GLY A 132 1.31 -33.05 -3.69
C GLY A 132 2.82 -32.75 -3.68
N GLU A 133 3.65 -33.70 -3.30
CA GLU A 133 5.08 -33.57 -2.93
C GLU A 133 5.96 -32.69 -3.85
N GLN A 134 5.56 -32.47 -5.10
CA GLN A 134 6.27 -31.60 -6.05
C GLN A 134 6.02 -30.08 -5.85
N ALA A 135 4.98 -29.66 -5.15
CA ALA A 135 4.68 -28.24 -4.93
C ALA A 135 5.52 -27.66 -3.80
N VAL A 136 5.90 -28.45 -2.82
CA VAL A 136 6.71 -28.04 -1.68
C VAL A 136 8.15 -27.71 -2.10
N SER A 137 8.70 -28.43 -3.07
CA SER A 137 10.08 -28.19 -3.55
C SER A 137 10.26 -26.88 -4.34
N LYS A 138 9.18 -26.33 -4.93
CA LYS A 138 9.22 -25.06 -5.68
C LYS A 138 9.03 -23.82 -4.81
N LEU A 139 8.48 -23.96 -3.60
CA LEU A 139 8.25 -22.87 -2.68
C LEU A 139 9.46 -22.56 -1.78
N VAL A 140 10.39 -23.50 -1.65
CA VAL A 140 11.56 -23.38 -0.75
C VAL A 140 12.76 -22.66 -1.40
N TRP A 141 12.77 -22.48 -2.73
CA TRP A 141 13.91 -21.91 -3.47
C TRP A 141 13.53 -20.73 -4.38
N GLY A 142 12.59 -19.90 -3.99
CA GLY A 142 12.19 -18.70 -4.71
C GLY A 142 12.52 -17.43 -3.93
N PHE A 143 13.80 -17.22 -3.56
CA PHE A 143 14.35 -15.93 -3.18
C PHE A 143 15.25 -15.42 -4.30
#